data_23107542a885920afa6ca134303a217d
#
_entry.id   23107542a885920afa6ca134303a217d
#
_cell.length_a   1.000
_cell.length_b   1.000
_cell.length_c   1.000
_cell.angle_alpha   90.00
_cell.angle_beta   90.00
_cell.angle_gamma   90.00
#
_symmetry.space_group_name_H-M   'P 1'
#
loop_
_entity.id
_entity.type
_entity.pdbx_description
1 polymer ?
#
loop_
_entity_poly.entity_id
_entity_poly.type
_entity_poly.pdbx_seq_one_letter_code
_entity_poly.pdbx_strand_id
1 'polypeptide(L)'
;LSLQLPHFFAISIALLAVIAFSGATHDVATDGVYMAVLSKEDQAKYIGWQGAFYNVAKLAATGGLVYLAGYLIERVGIVNAWMIIMGCCGAIMLLLGVYHWKMLPSDKEAASNQVISAHDTWIALKDVIVTFFQKKYILLYICFIILYRFAEGMVIKIVPLFMKSGIENGGLGLTEQQIGLYYGSFGAAAFVLGSFLAGYF
;
A
#
# COMPACT_ATOMS: atom_id res chain seq x y z
N LEU A 1 21.85 -2.37 8.14
CA LEU A 1 22.88 -1.31 8.34
C LEU A 1 22.42 -0.28 9.38
N SER A 2 21.23 0.32 9.25
CA SER A 2 20.77 1.36 10.20
C SER A 2 20.76 0.87 11.66
N LEU A 3 20.41 -0.40 11.90
CA LEU A 3 20.35 -1.00 13.23
C LEU A 3 21.72 -1.14 13.93
N GLN A 4 22.81 -0.97 13.20
CA GLN A 4 24.19 -1.05 13.72
C GLN A 4 24.82 0.34 13.95
N LEU A 5 24.10 1.41 13.60
CA LEU A 5 24.60 2.77 13.72
C LEU A 5 24.18 3.41 15.07
N PRO A 6 25.00 4.31 15.63
CA PRO A 6 24.54 5.16 16.72
C PRO A 6 23.31 5.95 16.28
N HIS A 7 22.33 6.10 17.16
CA HIS A 7 21.03 6.72 16.85
C HIS A 7 20.18 5.94 15.80
N PHE A 8 20.32 4.60 15.75
CA PHE A 8 19.63 3.73 14.80
C PHE A 8 18.12 3.99 14.70
N PHE A 9 17.47 4.34 15.81
CA PHE A 9 16.04 4.62 15.82
C PHE A 9 15.67 5.82 14.95
N ALA A 10 16.34 6.97 15.15
CA ALA A 10 16.09 8.17 14.37
C ALA A 10 16.42 7.97 12.88
N ILE A 11 17.52 7.27 12.57
CA ILE A 11 17.91 6.94 11.20
C ILE A 11 16.87 6.02 10.56
N SER A 12 16.38 5.01 11.29
CA SER A 12 15.35 4.09 10.78
C SER A 12 14.03 4.81 10.49
N ILE A 13 13.60 5.73 11.37
CA ILE A 13 12.39 6.54 11.14
C ILE A 13 12.58 7.45 9.92
N ALA A 14 13.74 8.10 9.76
CA ALA A 14 14.02 8.92 8.59
C ALA A 14 13.99 8.11 7.29
N LEU A 15 14.59 6.91 7.27
CA LEU A 15 14.56 6.02 6.11
C LEU A 15 13.13 5.55 5.80
N LEU A 16 12.34 5.20 6.81
CA LEU A 16 10.94 4.82 6.64
C LEU A 16 10.11 5.98 6.09
N ALA A 17 10.37 7.22 6.51
CA ALA A 17 9.72 8.40 5.95
C ALA A 17 10.05 8.58 4.46
N VAL A 18 11.32 8.38 4.05
CA VAL A 18 11.72 8.41 2.63
C VAL A 18 11.03 7.31 1.84
N ILE A 19 10.95 6.09 2.38
CA ILE A 19 10.26 4.96 1.74
C ILE A 19 8.77 5.28 1.58
N ALA A 20 8.12 5.80 2.62
CA ALA A 20 6.70 6.15 2.59
C ALA A 20 6.41 7.24 1.55
N PHE A 21 7.25 8.29 1.49
CA PHE A 21 7.12 9.35 0.49
C PHE A 21 7.33 8.82 -0.93
N SER A 22 8.36 8.00 -1.14
CA SER A 22 8.64 7.37 -2.44
C SER A 22 7.50 6.44 -2.87
N GLY A 23 6.95 5.66 -1.95
CA GLY A 23 5.80 4.79 -2.18
C GLY A 23 4.56 5.58 -2.59
N ALA A 24 4.22 6.63 -1.86
CA ALA A 24 3.09 7.49 -2.20
C ALA A 24 3.26 8.16 -3.57
N THR A 25 4.47 8.61 -3.91
CA THR A 25 4.78 9.19 -5.22
C THR A 25 4.63 8.16 -6.34
N HIS A 26 5.11 6.93 -6.11
CA HIS A 26 4.97 5.83 -7.06
C HIS A 26 3.49 5.47 -7.28
N ASP A 27 2.68 5.41 -6.22
CA ASP A 27 1.24 5.12 -6.32
C ASP A 27 0.52 6.16 -7.17
N VAL A 28 0.76 7.46 -6.90
CA VAL A 28 0.17 8.55 -7.70
C VAL A 28 0.59 8.48 -9.16
N ALA A 29 1.88 8.19 -9.45
CA ALA A 29 2.37 8.04 -10.81
C ALA A 29 1.74 6.83 -11.52
N THR A 30 1.57 5.71 -10.82
CA THR A 30 0.94 4.50 -11.34
C THR A 30 -0.53 4.75 -11.67
N ASP A 31 -1.27 5.40 -10.77
CA ASP A 31 -2.66 5.79 -11.00
C ASP A 31 -2.79 6.76 -12.19
N GLY A 32 -1.83 7.68 -12.34
CA GLY A 32 -1.77 8.58 -13.50
C GLY A 32 -1.61 7.81 -14.83
N VAL A 33 -0.69 6.87 -14.90
CA VAL A 33 -0.50 6.01 -16.08
C VAL A 33 -1.75 5.17 -16.33
N TYR A 34 -2.33 4.57 -15.30
CA TYR A 34 -3.56 3.79 -15.38
C TYR A 34 -4.71 4.58 -16.02
N MET A 35 -4.91 5.82 -15.57
CA MET A 35 -5.95 6.69 -16.12
C MET A 35 -5.64 7.20 -17.54
N ALA A 36 -4.38 7.39 -17.88
CA ALA A 36 -3.98 7.92 -19.18
C ALA A 36 -4.01 6.85 -20.29
N VAL A 37 -3.67 5.61 -19.97
CA VAL A 37 -3.47 4.54 -20.96
C VAL A 37 -4.73 3.70 -21.16
N LEU A 38 -5.54 3.49 -20.12
CA LEU A 38 -6.71 2.60 -20.17
C LEU A 38 -8.00 3.34 -20.52
N SER A 39 -8.83 2.70 -21.35
CA SER A 39 -10.21 3.13 -21.56
C SER A 39 -11.03 3.06 -20.27
N LYS A 40 -12.15 3.80 -20.18
CA LYS A 40 -13.03 3.74 -18.99
C LYS A 40 -13.57 2.34 -18.72
N GLU A 41 -13.83 1.56 -19.77
CA GLU A 41 -14.27 0.16 -19.65
C GLU A 41 -13.16 -0.72 -19.07
N ASP A 42 -11.94 -0.57 -19.57
CA ASP A 42 -10.79 -1.32 -19.06
C ASP A 42 -10.44 -0.91 -17.62
N GLN A 43 -10.54 0.38 -17.29
CA GLN A 43 -10.37 0.85 -15.91
C GLN A 43 -11.34 0.15 -14.96
N ALA A 44 -12.63 0.06 -15.32
CA ALA A 44 -13.62 -0.63 -14.52
C ALA A 44 -13.32 -2.13 -14.39
N LYS A 45 -12.88 -2.78 -15.47
CA LYS A 45 -12.53 -4.20 -15.48
C LYS A 45 -11.29 -4.53 -14.65
N TYR A 46 -10.25 -3.71 -14.75
CA TYR A 46 -8.96 -4.00 -14.09
C TYR A 46 -8.86 -3.50 -12.65
N ILE A 47 -9.79 -2.67 -12.17
CA ILE A 47 -9.76 -2.18 -10.78
C ILE A 47 -9.87 -3.33 -9.76
N GLY A 48 -10.65 -4.38 -10.08
CA GLY A 48 -10.74 -5.59 -9.26
C GLY A 48 -9.42 -6.36 -9.18
N TRP A 49 -8.69 -6.44 -10.29
CA TRP A 49 -7.37 -7.06 -10.35
C TRP A 49 -6.35 -6.29 -9.52
N GLN A 50 -6.34 -4.96 -9.62
CA GLN A 50 -5.48 -4.09 -8.81
C GLN A 50 -5.71 -4.34 -7.31
N GLY A 51 -6.96 -4.37 -6.87
CA GLY A 51 -7.32 -4.68 -5.49
C GLY A 51 -6.91 -6.10 -5.06
N ALA A 52 -7.08 -7.10 -5.92
CA ALA A 52 -6.68 -8.47 -5.66
C ALA A 52 -5.15 -8.59 -5.49
N PHE A 53 -4.36 -8.05 -6.42
CA PHE A 53 -2.90 -8.07 -6.33
C PHE A 53 -2.37 -7.29 -5.13
N TYR A 54 -2.97 -6.15 -4.79
CA TYR A 54 -2.65 -5.41 -3.57
C TYR A 54 -2.79 -6.29 -2.32
N ASN A 55 -3.88 -7.06 -2.22
CA ASN A 55 -4.11 -7.92 -1.06
C ASN A 55 -3.22 -9.16 -1.06
N VAL A 56 -2.91 -9.73 -2.21
CA VAL A 56 -1.91 -10.81 -2.32
C VAL A 56 -0.54 -10.31 -1.86
N ALA A 57 -0.12 -9.12 -2.31
CA ALA A 57 1.14 -8.51 -1.89
C ALA A 57 1.16 -8.22 -0.37
N LYS A 58 0.05 -7.69 0.16
CA LYS A 58 -0.11 -7.46 1.60
C LYS A 58 0.01 -8.75 2.40
N LEU A 59 -0.65 -9.82 1.96
CA LEU A 59 -0.58 -11.14 2.60
C LEU A 59 0.84 -11.72 2.54
N ALA A 60 1.50 -11.61 1.40
CA ALA A 60 2.90 -12.04 1.24
C ALA A 60 3.84 -11.24 2.16
N ALA A 61 3.64 -9.93 2.28
CA ALA A 61 4.46 -9.08 3.14
C ALA A 61 4.22 -9.35 4.62
N THR A 62 2.96 -9.36 5.07
CA THR A 62 2.63 -9.50 6.50
C THR A 62 2.69 -10.93 7.00
N GLY A 63 2.46 -11.91 6.14
CA GLY A 63 2.56 -13.34 6.46
C GLY A 63 3.90 -13.93 6.04
N GLY A 64 4.18 -13.93 4.73
CA GLY A 64 5.35 -14.61 4.17
C GLY A 64 6.69 -14.04 4.63
N LEU A 65 6.89 -12.72 4.52
CA LEU A 65 8.15 -12.09 4.92
C LEU A 65 8.36 -12.12 6.44
N VAL A 66 7.30 -11.98 7.22
CA VAL A 66 7.40 -12.06 8.70
C VAL A 66 7.71 -13.48 9.14
N TYR A 67 7.11 -14.50 8.52
CA TYR A 67 7.44 -15.91 8.75
C TYR A 67 8.92 -16.19 8.40
N LEU A 68 9.37 -15.71 7.23
CA LEU A 68 10.77 -15.86 6.81
C LEU A 68 11.72 -15.12 7.76
N ALA A 69 11.33 -13.96 8.29
CA ALA A 69 12.09 -13.25 9.32
C ALA A 69 12.27 -14.13 10.57
N GLY A 70 11.20 -14.71 11.08
CA GLY A 70 11.25 -15.62 12.24
C GLY A 70 12.22 -16.78 12.01
N TYR A 71 12.12 -17.43 10.86
CA TYR A 71 13.02 -18.55 10.49
C TYR A 71 14.50 -18.13 10.38
N LEU A 72 14.77 -16.94 9.85
CA LEU A 72 16.14 -16.43 9.72
C LEU A 72 16.70 -15.95 11.07
N ILE A 73 15.88 -15.41 11.96
CA ILE A 73 16.32 -14.92 13.29
C ILE A 73 17.01 -16.02 14.09
N GLU A 74 16.50 -17.24 14.06
CA GLU A 74 17.08 -18.40 14.76
C GLU A 74 18.47 -18.78 14.21
N ARG A 75 18.77 -18.45 12.96
CA ARG A 75 20.02 -18.87 12.28
C ARG A 75 21.07 -17.78 12.23
N VAL A 76 20.67 -16.55 11.96
CA VAL A 76 21.61 -15.44 11.70
C VAL A 76 21.46 -14.26 12.68
N GLY A 77 20.53 -14.37 13.62
CA GLY A 77 20.21 -13.31 14.57
C GLY A 77 19.30 -12.23 13.98
N ILE A 78 18.67 -11.46 14.87
CA ILE A 78 17.58 -10.53 14.52
C ILE A 78 18.02 -9.43 13.53
N VAL A 79 19.21 -8.85 13.72
CA VAL A 79 19.69 -7.74 12.87
C VAL A 79 19.95 -8.23 11.45
N ASN A 80 20.67 -9.35 11.30
CA ASN A 80 21.01 -9.89 9.99
C ASN A 80 19.77 -10.43 9.26
N ALA A 81 18.83 -11.06 9.98
CA ALA A 81 17.58 -11.52 9.40
C ALA A 81 16.80 -10.37 8.75
N TRP A 82 16.60 -9.26 9.46
CA TRP A 82 15.91 -8.10 8.92
C TRP A 82 16.71 -7.38 7.82
N MET A 83 18.05 -7.38 7.90
CA MET A 83 18.90 -6.85 6.82
C MET A 83 18.73 -7.65 5.53
N ILE A 84 18.69 -8.97 5.61
CA ILE A 84 18.48 -9.85 4.45
C ILE A 84 17.09 -9.58 3.83
N ILE A 85 16.05 -9.55 4.63
CA ILE A 85 14.68 -9.30 4.14
C ILE A 85 14.54 -7.95 3.47
N MET A 86 15.01 -6.87 4.13
CA MET A 86 14.96 -5.53 3.56
C MET A 86 15.83 -5.42 2.30
N GLY A 87 16.98 -6.12 2.28
CA GLY A 87 17.84 -6.19 1.09
C GLY A 87 17.15 -6.89 -0.08
N CYS A 88 16.46 -8.01 0.16
CA CYS A 88 15.67 -8.70 -0.87
C CYS A 88 14.53 -7.82 -1.38
N CYS A 89 13.78 -7.15 -0.49
CA CYS A 89 12.74 -6.21 -0.89
C CYS A 89 13.31 -5.06 -1.74
N GLY A 90 14.45 -4.49 -1.33
CA GLY A 90 15.14 -3.45 -2.10
C GLY A 90 15.58 -3.92 -3.48
N ALA A 91 16.13 -5.13 -3.59
CA ALA A 91 16.51 -5.74 -4.86
C ALA A 91 15.30 -5.95 -5.78
N ILE A 92 14.18 -6.45 -5.25
CA ILE A 92 12.93 -6.59 -6.02
C ILE A 92 12.45 -5.23 -6.53
N MET A 93 12.46 -4.20 -5.67
CA MET A 93 12.05 -2.84 -6.07
C MET A 93 12.96 -2.25 -7.15
N LEU A 94 14.27 -2.50 -7.09
CA LEU A 94 15.20 -2.08 -8.14
C LEU A 94 14.92 -2.78 -9.48
N LEU A 95 14.67 -4.09 -9.45
CA LEU A 95 14.33 -4.86 -10.65
C LEU A 95 13.02 -4.36 -11.27
N LEU A 96 12.00 -4.11 -10.43
CA LEU A 96 10.73 -3.52 -10.89
C LEU A 96 10.93 -2.10 -11.44
N GLY A 97 11.77 -1.28 -10.82
CA GLY A 97 12.10 0.05 -11.33
C GLY A 97 12.75 0.00 -12.72
N VAL A 98 13.71 -0.91 -12.94
CA VAL A 98 14.34 -1.13 -14.26
C VAL A 98 13.32 -1.64 -15.28
N TYR A 99 12.42 -2.54 -14.86
CA TYR A 99 11.32 -3.04 -15.70
C TYR A 99 10.39 -1.90 -16.12
N HIS A 100 9.92 -1.10 -15.17
CA HIS A 100 9.03 0.03 -15.44
C HIS A 100 9.69 1.06 -16.37
N TRP A 101 10.97 1.36 -16.16
CA TRP A 101 11.70 2.29 -17.03
C TRP A 101 11.73 1.85 -18.51
N LYS A 102 11.76 0.53 -18.76
CA LYS A 102 11.81 -0.01 -20.13
C LYS A 102 10.42 -0.23 -20.74
N MET A 103 9.42 -0.54 -19.94
CA MET A 103 8.13 -1.03 -20.40
C MET A 103 7.01 0.02 -20.35
N LEU A 104 7.13 1.03 -19.46
CA LEU A 104 6.11 2.06 -19.40
C LEU A 104 6.20 2.99 -20.63
N PRO A 105 5.04 3.37 -21.20
CA PRO A 105 5.01 4.30 -22.31
C PRO A 105 5.63 5.64 -21.88
N SER A 106 6.63 6.06 -22.64
CA SER A 106 7.24 7.37 -22.47
C SER A 106 6.50 8.34 -23.39
N ASP A 107 5.83 9.31 -22.79
CA ASP A 107 5.13 10.37 -23.53
C ASP A 107 6.15 11.33 -24.12
N LYS A 108 6.76 10.91 -25.27
CA LYS A 108 7.76 11.71 -25.98
C LYS A 108 7.17 13.00 -26.55
N GLU A 109 5.85 13.08 -26.71
CA GLU A 109 5.16 14.26 -27.20
C GLU A 109 4.86 15.28 -26.08
N ALA A 110 4.59 14.82 -24.85
CA ALA A 110 4.45 15.70 -23.70
C ALA A 110 5.79 16.25 -23.18
N ALA A 111 6.89 15.59 -23.48
CA ALA A 111 8.26 16.05 -23.17
C ALA A 111 8.79 17.09 -24.17
N SER A 112 7.93 17.73 -24.95
CA SER A 112 8.29 18.83 -25.85
C SER A 112 8.78 20.03 -25.03
N ASN A 113 10.09 20.09 -24.85
CA ASN A 113 10.92 21.31 -24.66
C ASN A 113 10.51 22.37 -23.62
N GLN A 114 9.62 22.12 -22.71
CA GLN A 114 9.44 23.02 -21.56
C GLN A 114 10.30 22.54 -20.40
N VAL A 115 11.38 23.24 -20.15
CA VAL A 115 12.04 23.19 -18.84
C VAL A 115 11.01 23.67 -17.83
N ILE A 116 10.28 22.73 -17.21
CA ILE A 116 9.30 23.03 -16.17
C ILE A 116 10.09 23.63 -15.01
N SER A 117 9.99 24.93 -14.82
CA SER A 117 10.58 25.62 -13.70
C SER A 117 9.94 25.14 -12.39
N ALA A 118 10.69 25.06 -11.31
CA ALA A 118 10.15 24.78 -9.98
C ALA A 118 9.01 25.76 -9.60
N HIS A 119 9.08 26.99 -10.09
CA HIS A 119 8.04 28.00 -9.93
C HIS A 119 6.73 27.62 -10.69
N ASP A 120 6.84 27.12 -11.91
CA ASP A 120 5.67 26.69 -12.71
C ASP A 120 5.02 25.45 -12.11
N THR A 121 5.83 24.53 -11.61
CA THR A 121 5.34 23.36 -10.84
C THR A 121 4.57 23.79 -9.59
N TRP A 122 5.07 24.80 -8.86
CA TRP A 122 4.38 25.32 -7.68
C TRP A 122 3.05 26.01 -8.03
N ILE A 123 3.02 26.78 -9.10
CA ILE A 123 1.79 27.42 -9.59
C ILE A 123 0.77 26.34 -9.99
N ALA A 124 1.20 25.35 -10.78
CA ALA A 124 0.35 24.25 -11.19
C ALA A 124 -0.21 23.46 -9.98
N LEU A 125 0.63 23.15 -8.98
CA LEU A 125 0.20 22.50 -7.77
C LEU A 125 -0.83 23.33 -6.99
N LYS A 126 -0.59 24.62 -6.84
CA LYS A 126 -1.54 25.54 -6.19
C LYS A 126 -2.87 25.59 -6.93
N ASP A 127 -2.85 25.67 -8.26
CA ASP A 127 -4.04 25.71 -9.10
C ASP A 127 -4.84 24.40 -8.98
N VAL A 128 -4.18 23.25 -9.01
CA VAL A 128 -4.81 21.95 -8.79
C VAL A 128 -5.49 21.88 -7.42
N ILE A 129 -4.81 22.32 -6.34
CA ILE A 129 -5.38 22.33 -5.00
C ILE A 129 -6.61 23.25 -4.93
N VAL A 130 -6.49 24.47 -5.44
CA VAL A 130 -7.60 25.43 -5.44
C VAL A 130 -8.79 24.88 -6.22
N THR A 131 -8.56 24.41 -7.45
CA THR A 131 -9.59 23.82 -8.31
C THR A 131 -10.24 22.60 -7.67
N PHE A 132 -9.47 21.76 -6.97
CA PHE A 132 -10.00 20.62 -6.23
C PHE A 132 -11.03 21.04 -5.18
N PHE A 133 -10.70 22.05 -4.36
CA PHE A 133 -11.61 22.53 -3.32
C PHE A 133 -12.80 23.35 -3.85
N GLN A 134 -12.72 23.82 -5.08
CA GLN A 134 -13.84 24.52 -5.75
C GLN A 134 -14.86 23.55 -6.38
N LYS A 135 -14.55 22.25 -6.44
CA LYS A 135 -15.49 21.27 -7.01
C LYS A 135 -16.78 21.22 -6.20
N LYS A 136 -17.90 21.17 -6.91
CA LYS A 136 -19.24 21.05 -6.30
C LYS A 136 -19.30 19.80 -5.41
N TYR A 137 -19.77 19.98 -4.19
CA TYR A 137 -19.91 18.91 -3.18
C TYR A 137 -18.60 18.28 -2.67
N ILE A 138 -17.44 18.88 -2.92
CA ILE A 138 -16.15 18.30 -2.51
C ILE A 138 -16.07 17.99 -1.01
N LEU A 139 -16.62 18.88 -0.18
CA LEU A 139 -16.64 18.69 1.27
C LEU A 139 -17.45 17.44 1.67
N LEU A 140 -18.57 17.19 0.99
CA LEU A 140 -19.39 16.01 1.21
C LEU A 140 -18.62 14.73 0.81
N TYR A 141 -17.91 14.75 -0.33
CA TYR A 141 -17.07 13.62 -0.74
C TYR A 141 -15.93 13.38 0.24
N ILE A 142 -15.27 14.43 0.72
CA ILE A 142 -14.20 14.32 1.73
C ILE A 142 -14.76 13.73 3.03
N CYS A 143 -15.87 14.25 3.53
CA CYS A 143 -16.54 13.71 4.70
C CYS A 143 -16.91 12.23 4.54
N PHE A 144 -17.47 11.86 3.40
CA PHE A 144 -17.82 10.47 3.09
C PHE A 144 -16.59 9.56 3.13
N ILE A 145 -15.50 9.96 2.45
CA ILE A 145 -14.26 9.18 2.39
C ILE A 145 -13.66 9.02 3.79
N ILE A 146 -13.62 10.10 4.58
CA ILE A 146 -13.09 10.06 5.96
C ILE A 146 -13.91 9.12 6.82
N LEU A 147 -15.26 9.25 6.81
CA LEU A 147 -16.14 8.41 7.62
C LEU A 147 -16.07 6.94 7.19
N TYR A 148 -16.03 6.67 5.89
CA TYR A 148 -15.89 5.31 5.35
C TYR A 148 -14.56 4.68 5.79
N ARG A 149 -13.44 5.39 5.60
CA ARG A 149 -12.11 4.90 6.01
C ARG A 149 -11.96 4.76 7.51
N PHE A 150 -12.58 5.65 8.27
CA PHE A 150 -12.61 5.55 9.73
C PHE A 150 -13.34 4.29 10.18
N ALA A 151 -14.54 4.03 9.63
CA ALA A 151 -15.32 2.83 9.96
C ALA A 151 -14.56 1.55 9.61
N GLU A 152 -14.00 1.45 8.39
CA GLU A 152 -13.16 0.34 7.95
C GLU A 152 -11.95 0.13 8.89
N GLY A 153 -11.23 1.21 9.21
CA GLY A 153 -10.06 1.16 10.08
C GLY A 153 -10.39 0.72 11.52
N MET A 154 -11.55 1.09 12.03
CA MET A 154 -12.03 0.65 13.34
C MET A 154 -12.36 -0.84 13.34
N VAL A 155 -13.08 -1.33 12.31
CA VAL A 155 -13.45 -2.75 12.19
C VAL A 155 -12.17 -3.62 12.12
N ILE A 156 -11.20 -3.26 11.29
CA ILE A 156 -9.93 -4.01 11.15
C ILE A 156 -9.21 -4.14 12.49
N LYS A 157 -9.27 -3.14 13.36
CA LYS A 157 -8.62 -3.15 14.69
C LYS A 157 -9.42 -3.86 15.75
N ILE A 158 -10.74 -3.66 15.77
CA ILE A 158 -11.61 -4.18 16.83
C ILE A 158 -11.89 -5.67 16.64
N VAL A 159 -12.09 -6.13 15.41
CA VAL A 159 -12.47 -7.52 15.13
C VAL A 159 -11.46 -8.52 15.70
N PRO A 160 -10.14 -8.41 15.47
CA PRO A 160 -9.18 -9.34 16.06
C PRO A 160 -9.14 -9.31 17.59
N LEU A 161 -9.34 -8.14 18.20
CA LEU A 161 -9.42 -7.98 19.66
C LEU A 161 -10.65 -8.68 20.21
N PHE A 162 -11.81 -8.51 19.58
CA PHE A 162 -13.07 -9.18 19.93
C PHE A 162 -12.94 -10.70 19.78
N MET A 163 -12.31 -11.19 18.70
CA MET A 163 -12.08 -12.62 18.48
C MET A 163 -11.18 -13.23 19.57
N LYS A 164 -10.19 -12.49 20.05
CA LYS A 164 -9.23 -12.95 21.06
C LYS A 164 -9.75 -12.82 22.49
N SER A 165 -10.59 -11.82 22.75
CA SER A 165 -11.15 -11.57 24.09
C SER A 165 -11.91 -12.77 24.60
N GLY A 166 -11.77 -13.10 25.90
CA GLY A 166 -12.46 -14.23 26.51
C GLY A 166 -13.98 -14.05 26.51
N ILE A 167 -14.69 -15.17 26.54
CA ILE A 167 -16.17 -15.21 26.54
C ILE A 167 -16.72 -14.44 27.74
N GLU A 168 -16.05 -14.49 28.87
CA GLU A 168 -16.40 -13.75 30.10
C GLU A 168 -16.33 -12.23 29.92
N ASN A 169 -15.57 -11.73 28.95
CA ASN A 169 -15.44 -10.33 28.58
C ASN A 169 -16.25 -9.96 27.32
N GLY A 170 -17.17 -10.85 26.91
CA GLY A 170 -18.03 -10.66 25.75
C GLY A 170 -17.34 -10.91 24.41
N GLY A 171 -16.14 -11.48 24.38
CA GLY A 171 -15.44 -11.87 23.16
C GLY A 171 -15.73 -13.34 22.76
N LEU A 172 -14.99 -13.84 21.76
CA LEU A 172 -15.14 -15.20 21.24
C LEU A 172 -14.15 -16.21 21.85
N GLY A 173 -13.12 -15.76 22.57
CA GLY A 173 -12.12 -16.61 23.20
C GLY A 173 -11.31 -17.47 22.22
N LEU A 174 -11.13 -17.00 20.97
CA LEU A 174 -10.41 -17.76 19.94
C LEU A 174 -8.89 -17.76 20.17
N THR A 175 -8.27 -18.87 19.84
CA THR A 175 -6.81 -18.96 19.84
C THR A 175 -6.21 -18.17 18.67
N GLU A 176 -4.93 -17.84 18.76
CA GLU A 176 -4.23 -17.14 17.69
C GLU A 176 -4.22 -17.93 16.36
N GLN A 177 -4.16 -19.27 16.45
CA GLN A 177 -4.25 -20.15 15.28
C GLN A 177 -5.63 -20.05 14.62
N GLN A 178 -6.70 -20.06 15.39
CA GLN A 178 -8.08 -19.92 14.89
C GLN A 178 -8.30 -18.54 14.28
N ILE A 179 -7.81 -17.48 14.91
CA ILE A 179 -7.86 -16.12 14.37
C ILE A 179 -7.08 -16.05 13.05
N GLY A 180 -5.90 -16.62 12.98
CA GLY A 180 -5.10 -16.69 11.76
C GLY A 180 -5.84 -17.43 10.63
N LEU A 181 -6.53 -18.52 10.95
CA LEU A 181 -7.29 -19.29 9.97
C LEU A 181 -8.56 -18.54 9.51
N TYR A 182 -9.39 -18.10 10.44
CA TYR A 182 -10.69 -17.50 10.09
C TYR A 182 -10.54 -16.08 9.53
N TYR A 183 -9.85 -15.21 10.25
CA TYR A 183 -9.69 -13.82 9.85
C TYR A 183 -8.58 -13.62 8.82
N GLY A 184 -7.45 -14.28 9.02
CA GLY A 184 -6.31 -14.19 8.10
C GLY A 184 -6.58 -14.91 6.77
N SER A 185 -6.79 -16.24 6.81
CA SER A 185 -6.85 -17.04 5.58
C SER A 185 -8.21 -16.94 4.87
N PHE A 186 -9.31 -17.23 5.57
CA PHE A 186 -10.64 -17.16 4.96
C PHE A 186 -11.06 -15.72 4.67
N GLY A 187 -10.74 -14.77 5.56
CA GLY A 187 -11.00 -13.37 5.33
C GLY A 187 -10.26 -12.82 4.11
N ALA A 188 -8.98 -13.16 3.95
CA ALA A 188 -8.20 -12.77 2.79
C ALA A 188 -8.72 -13.41 1.49
N ALA A 189 -9.08 -14.71 1.52
CA ALA A 189 -9.65 -15.38 0.36
C ALA A 189 -10.98 -14.75 -0.06
N ALA A 190 -11.88 -14.48 0.90
CA ALA A 190 -13.15 -13.81 0.65
C ALA A 190 -12.96 -12.40 0.08
N PHE A 191 -11.97 -11.66 0.59
CA PHE A 191 -11.64 -10.32 0.07
C PHE A 191 -11.14 -10.38 -1.38
N VAL A 192 -10.24 -11.30 -1.70
CA VAL A 192 -9.71 -11.49 -3.06
C VAL A 192 -10.85 -11.85 -4.01
N LEU A 193 -11.70 -12.80 -3.64
CA LEU A 193 -12.86 -13.18 -4.44
C LEU A 193 -13.84 -12.01 -4.63
N GLY A 194 -14.12 -11.26 -3.56
CA GLY A 194 -14.97 -10.07 -3.63
C GLY A 194 -14.40 -9.00 -4.54
N SER A 195 -13.08 -8.78 -4.52
CA SER A 195 -12.40 -7.82 -5.39
C SER A 195 -12.52 -8.20 -6.87
N PHE A 196 -12.39 -9.49 -7.19
CA PHE A 196 -12.62 -9.96 -8.57
C PHE A 196 -14.07 -9.77 -9.00
N LEU A 197 -15.03 -10.14 -8.16
CA LEU A 197 -16.45 -9.99 -8.48
C LEU A 197 -16.84 -8.52 -8.67
N ALA A 198 -16.32 -7.61 -7.86
CA ALA A 198 -16.59 -6.18 -7.96
C ALA A 198 -16.16 -5.55 -9.30
N GLY A 199 -15.18 -6.14 -9.98
CA GLY A 199 -14.75 -5.67 -11.31
C GLY A 199 -15.69 -6.08 -12.46
N TYR A 200 -16.69 -6.94 -12.18
CA TYR A 200 -17.68 -7.38 -13.17
C TYR A 200 -19.07 -6.75 -12.97
N PHE A 201 -19.28 -6.04 -11.87
CA PHE A 201 -20.51 -5.31 -11.58
C PHE A 201 -20.31 -3.81 -11.67
#